data_24db957cae0483e502d5e7904b9d22b8
#
_entry.id   24db957cae0483e502d5e7904b9d22b8
#
_cell.length_a   1.000
_cell.length_b   1.000
_cell.length_c   1.000
_cell.angle_alpha   90.00
_cell.angle_beta   90.00
_cell.angle_gamma   90.00
#
_symmetry.space_group_name_H-M   'P 1'
#
loop_
_entity.id
_entity.type
_entity.pdbx_description
1 polymer ?
#
loop_
_entity_poly.entity_id
_entity_poly.type
_entity_poly.pdbx_seq_one_letter_code
_entity_poly.pdbx_strand_id
1 'polypeptide(L)'
;MRQAEVYLNGIMAGKLTETDDGKYIFEYDSIYCSNPKNPSVSLTLPKSQRRYESSRLFPFFANMLSEGSNKALQCRTLKIDENDEFSLLLATAYADTIGAVTVKRI
;
A
#
# COMPACT_ATOMS: atom_id res chain seq x y z
N MET A 1 -9.83 7.24 -10.07
CA MET A 1 -9.34 7.10 -8.68
C MET A 1 -9.41 5.64 -8.27
N ARG A 2 -8.31 5.09 -7.79
CA ARG A 2 -8.24 3.71 -7.31
C ARG A 2 -7.93 3.71 -5.83
N GLN A 3 -8.55 2.79 -5.09
CA GLN A 3 -8.37 2.71 -3.64
C GLN A 3 -8.11 1.28 -3.21
N ALA A 4 -7.39 1.15 -2.10
CA ALA A 4 -7.10 -0.14 -1.48
C ALA A 4 -7.17 0.00 0.03
N GLU A 5 -7.55 -1.08 0.69
CA GLU A 5 -7.49 -1.18 2.14
C GLU A 5 -6.15 -1.75 2.56
N VAL A 6 -5.55 -1.16 3.59
CA VAL A 6 -4.27 -1.61 4.14
C VAL A 6 -4.54 -2.25 5.50
N TYR A 7 -4.09 -3.49 5.65
CA TYR A 7 -4.26 -4.26 6.88
C TYR A 7 -2.91 -4.52 7.53
N LEU A 8 -2.89 -4.53 8.85
CA LEU A 8 -1.74 -4.94 9.64
C LEU A 8 -2.20 -6.02 10.62
N ASN A 9 -1.61 -7.20 10.53
CA ASN A 9 -2.01 -8.38 11.31
C ASN A 9 -3.50 -8.69 11.18
N GLY A 10 -4.08 -8.50 9.99
CA GLY A 10 -5.49 -8.75 9.73
C GLY A 10 -6.44 -7.66 10.21
N ILE A 11 -5.91 -6.58 10.76
CA ILE A 11 -6.70 -5.44 11.23
C ILE A 11 -6.59 -4.31 10.22
N MET A 12 -7.72 -3.76 9.78
CA MET A 12 -7.72 -2.66 8.84
C MET A 12 -7.04 -1.43 9.47
N ALA A 13 -5.91 -1.02 8.90
CA ALA A 13 -5.12 0.09 9.40
C ALA A 13 -5.47 1.41 8.71
N GLY A 14 -5.82 1.38 7.43
CA GLY A 14 -6.13 2.59 6.69
C GLY A 14 -6.42 2.31 5.23
N LYS A 15 -6.46 3.39 4.44
CA LYS A 15 -6.71 3.32 2.99
C LYS A 15 -5.60 3.98 2.21
N LEU A 16 -5.22 3.34 1.12
CA LEU A 16 -4.28 3.89 0.14
C LEU A 16 -5.07 4.26 -1.11
N THR A 17 -4.97 5.51 -1.54
CA THR A 17 -5.69 6.03 -2.68
C THR A 17 -4.71 6.52 -3.74
N GLU A 18 -4.96 6.16 -5.01
CA GLU A 18 -4.32 6.78 -6.15
C GLU A 18 -5.33 7.76 -6.77
N THR A 19 -4.99 9.05 -6.79
CA THR A 19 -5.87 10.07 -7.33
C THR A 19 -5.83 10.12 -8.85
N ASP A 20 -6.81 10.80 -9.46
CA ASP A 20 -6.89 10.91 -10.92
C ASP A 20 -5.72 11.71 -11.53
N ASP A 21 -5.09 12.57 -10.73
CA ASP A 21 -3.91 13.35 -11.17
C ASP A 21 -2.58 12.66 -10.83
N GLY A 22 -2.62 11.40 -10.43
CA GLY A 22 -1.41 10.58 -10.24
C GLY A 22 -0.72 10.74 -8.90
N LYS A 23 -1.40 11.30 -7.92
CA LYS A 23 -0.88 11.39 -6.54
C LYS A 23 -1.36 10.22 -5.71
N TYR A 24 -0.70 10.03 -4.56
CA TYR A 24 -1.04 8.96 -3.63
C TYR A 24 -1.34 9.53 -2.26
N ILE A 25 -2.36 9.00 -1.62
CA ILE A 25 -2.79 9.38 -0.29
C ILE A 25 -2.91 8.14 0.57
N PHE A 26 -2.25 8.13 1.73
CA PHE A 26 -2.47 7.11 2.74
C PHE A 26 -3.09 7.77 3.96
N GLU A 27 -4.25 7.26 4.39
CA GLU A 27 -4.94 7.79 5.56
C GLU A 27 -5.25 6.63 6.50
N TYR A 28 -4.81 6.77 7.76
CA TYR A 28 -5.12 5.80 8.78
C TYR A 28 -6.62 5.79 9.09
N ASP A 29 -7.16 4.60 9.35
CA ASP A 29 -8.51 4.45 9.87
C ASP A 29 -8.60 5.08 11.24
N SER A 30 -9.70 5.79 11.53
CA SER A 30 -9.85 6.52 12.78
C SER A 30 -9.85 5.61 14.00
N ILE A 31 -10.50 4.45 13.90
CA ILE A 31 -10.54 3.46 14.98
C ILE A 31 -9.16 2.88 15.22
N TYR A 32 -8.46 2.52 14.15
CA TYR A 32 -7.10 1.99 14.24
C TYR A 32 -6.15 3.01 14.86
N CYS A 33 -6.22 4.24 14.38
CA CYS A 33 -5.34 5.32 14.82
C CYS A 33 -5.57 5.71 16.29
N SER A 34 -6.80 5.62 16.77
CA SER A 34 -7.14 5.99 18.14
C SER A 34 -6.72 4.95 19.20
N ASN A 35 -6.43 3.71 18.76
CA ASN A 35 -6.01 2.66 19.69
C ASN A 35 -4.48 2.71 19.86
N PRO A 36 -3.97 3.10 21.06
CA PRO A 36 -2.54 3.22 21.27
C PRO A 36 -1.78 1.90 21.20
N LYS A 37 -2.47 0.76 21.27
CA LYS A 37 -1.86 -0.57 21.18
C LYS A 37 -1.55 -0.95 19.74
N ASN A 38 -2.21 -0.33 18.77
CA ASN A 38 -1.96 -0.63 17.36
C ASN A 38 -0.67 0.07 16.91
N PRO A 39 0.29 -0.67 16.32
CA PRO A 39 1.52 -0.05 15.83
C PRO A 39 1.30 0.72 14.54
N SER A 40 2.22 1.61 14.21
CA SER A 40 2.26 2.26 12.90
C SER A 40 2.52 1.21 11.82
N VAL A 41 1.96 1.43 10.64
CA VAL A 41 2.17 0.55 9.48
C VAL A 41 3.65 0.54 9.08
N SER A 42 4.29 1.69 9.18
CA SER A 42 5.72 1.85 8.87
C SER A 42 6.30 2.96 9.72
N LEU A 43 7.63 2.92 9.94
CA LEU A 43 8.35 4.00 10.60
C LEU A 43 8.27 5.30 9.79
N THR A 44 8.11 5.23 8.49
CA THR A 44 7.96 6.40 7.61
C THR A 44 6.52 6.92 7.55
N LEU A 45 5.57 6.18 8.11
CA LEU A 45 4.15 6.54 8.15
C LEU A 45 3.63 6.41 9.59
N PRO A 46 4.19 7.19 10.54
CA PRO A 46 3.78 7.05 11.94
C PRO A 46 2.34 7.52 12.18
N LYS A 47 1.68 6.90 13.14
CA LYS A 47 0.29 7.22 13.51
C LYS A 47 0.12 8.62 14.10
N SER A 48 1.21 9.30 14.44
CA SER A 48 1.16 10.67 14.92
C SER A 48 0.57 11.64 13.91
N GLN A 49 0.65 11.29 12.61
CA GLN A 49 -0.04 11.98 11.54
C GLN A 49 -0.98 10.99 10.88
N ARG A 50 -2.25 11.38 10.73
CA ARG A 50 -3.26 10.47 10.21
C ARG A 50 -3.26 10.35 8.70
N ARG A 51 -2.92 11.44 7.98
CA ARG A 51 -2.98 11.50 6.53
C ARG A 51 -1.63 11.87 5.94
N TYR A 52 -1.25 11.13 4.90
CA TYR A 52 -0.03 11.36 4.13
C TYR A 52 -0.36 11.50 2.66
N GLU A 53 0.35 12.40 1.98
CA GLU A 53 0.18 12.67 0.56
C GLU A 53 1.54 12.63 -0.11
N SER A 54 1.61 12.07 -1.33
CA SER A 54 2.85 11.98 -2.10
C SER A 54 2.57 12.03 -3.59
N SER A 55 3.48 12.60 -4.35
CA SER A 55 3.43 12.59 -5.81
C SER A 55 3.87 11.23 -6.40
N ARG A 56 4.35 10.32 -5.55
CA ARG A 56 4.78 8.98 -5.93
C ARG A 56 4.22 7.98 -4.94
N LEU A 57 4.18 6.70 -5.33
CA LEU A 57 3.84 5.64 -4.38
C LEU A 57 4.81 5.70 -3.20
N PHE A 58 4.28 5.62 -1.99
CA PHE A 58 5.10 5.69 -0.78
C PHE A 58 6.18 4.61 -0.81
N PRO A 59 7.43 4.93 -0.42
CA PRO A 59 8.52 3.96 -0.45
C PRO A 59 8.21 2.66 0.28
N PHE A 60 7.47 2.72 1.38
CA PHE A 60 7.06 1.53 2.11
C PHE A 60 6.28 0.55 1.21
N PHE A 61 5.32 1.06 0.46
CA PHE A 61 4.51 0.23 -0.43
C PHE A 61 5.28 -0.18 -1.69
N ALA A 62 6.11 0.72 -2.21
CA ALA A 62 6.95 0.39 -3.37
C ALA A 62 7.93 -0.74 -3.05
N ASN A 63 8.44 -0.79 -1.81
CA ASN A 63 9.35 -1.85 -1.37
C ASN A 63 8.68 -3.21 -1.22
N MET A 64 7.36 -3.28 -1.23
CA MET A 64 6.61 -4.54 -1.25
C MET A 64 6.58 -5.17 -2.63
N LEU A 65 6.96 -4.44 -3.67
CA LEU A 65 6.95 -4.92 -5.05
C LEU A 65 8.22 -5.68 -5.35
N SER A 66 8.09 -6.70 -6.23
CA SER A 66 9.27 -7.39 -6.77
C SER A 66 10.07 -6.45 -7.66
N GLU A 67 11.36 -6.69 -7.74
CA GLU A 67 12.29 -5.87 -8.53
C GLU A 67 12.97 -6.70 -9.62
N GLY A 68 13.55 -6.01 -10.60
CA GLY A 68 14.34 -6.61 -11.65
C GLY A 68 13.53 -7.58 -12.52
N SER A 69 14.13 -8.73 -12.81
CA SER A 69 13.51 -9.73 -13.69
C SER A 69 12.24 -10.33 -13.10
N ASN A 70 12.14 -10.40 -11.77
CA ASN A 70 10.92 -10.90 -11.12
C ASN A 70 9.75 -9.95 -11.35
N LYS A 71 9.99 -8.65 -11.29
CA LYS A 71 8.97 -7.65 -11.58
C LYS A 71 8.50 -7.74 -13.02
N ALA A 72 9.42 -7.85 -13.97
CA ALA A 72 9.10 -7.97 -15.38
C ALA A 72 8.29 -9.24 -15.67
N LEU A 73 8.65 -10.36 -15.07
CA LEU A 73 7.93 -11.61 -15.20
C LEU A 73 6.52 -11.52 -14.64
N GLN A 74 6.37 -10.93 -13.45
CA GLN A 74 5.06 -10.74 -12.85
C GLN A 74 4.16 -9.85 -13.71
N CYS A 75 4.68 -8.75 -14.21
CA CYS A 75 3.91 -7.84 -15.05
C CYS A 75 3.46 -8.52 -16.34
N ARG A 76 4.32 -9.31 -16.95
CA ARG A 76 3.99 -10.07 -18.16
C ARG A 76 2.91 -11.12 -17.89
N THR A 77 3.06 -11.86 -16.80
CA THR A 77 2.12 -12.93 -16.42
C THR A 77 0.75 -12.35 -16.07
N LEU A 78 0.71 -11.22 -15.36
CA LEU A 78 -0.51 -10.57 -14.90
C LEU A 78 -1.05 -9.57 -15.93
N LYS A 79 -0.33 -9.33 -17.02
CA LYS A 79 -0.67 -8.34 -18.06
C LYS A 79 -0.80 -6.93 -17.48
N ILE A 80 0.15 -6.56 -16.62
CA ILE A 80 0.21 -5.26 -15.96
C ILE A 80 1.43 -4.51 -16.50
N ASP A 81 1.28 -3.20 -16.74
CA ASP A 81 2.39 -2.33 -17.12
C ASP A 81 3.37 -2.21 -15.94
N GLU A 82 4.68 -2.35 -16.23
CA GLU A 82 5.73 -2.24 -15.20
C GLU A 82 5.74 -0.86 -14.53
N ASN A 83 5.25 0.16 -15.20
CA ASN A 83 5.15 1.51 -14.65
C ASN A 83 3.89 1.73 -13.81
N ASP A 84 2.95 0.78 -13.85
CA ASP A 84 1.72 0.85 -13.05
C ASP A 84 1.93 0.12 -11.72
N GLU A 85 2.68 0.75 -10.83
CA GLU A 85 3.04 0.17 -9.54
C GLU A 85 1.83 -0.12 -8.66
N PHE A 86 0.79 0.73 -8.74
CA PHE A 86 -0.41 0.54 -7.94
C PHE A 86 -1.16 -0.74 -8.33
N SER A 87 -1.32 -0.99 -9.63
CA SER A 87 -1.94 -2.24 -10.09
C SER A 87 -1.15 -3.46 -9.66
N LEU A 88 0.19 -3.38 -9.75
CA LEU A 88 1.05 -4.47 -9.31
C LEU A 88 0.93 -4.71 -7.81
N LEU A 89 0.88 -3.64 -7.02
CA LEU A 89 0.67 -3.73 -5.58
C LEU A 89 -0.65 -4.43 -5.26
N LEU A 90 -1.74 -4.03 -5.90
CA LEU A 90 -3.05 -4.65 -5.69
C LEU A 90 -3.09 -6.12 -6.09
N ALA A 91 -2.31 -6.48 -7.11
CA ALA A 91 -2.29 -7.87 -7.61
C ALA A 91 -1.42 -8.79 -6.76
N THR A 92 -0.41 -8.27 -6.04
CA THR A 92 0.60 -9.10 -5.39
C THR A 92 0.64 -8.99 -3.86
N ALA A 93 0.18 -7.89 -3.28
CA ALA A 93 0.33 -7.64 -1.85
C ALA A 93 -0.84 -8.13 -0.99
N TYR A 94 -1.82 -8.80 -1.58
CA TYR A 94 -2.98 -9.30 -0.82
C TYR A 94 -2.66 -10.54 0.01
N ALA A 95 -1.66 -11.32 -0.40
CA ALA A 95 -1.29 -12.56 0.28
C ALA A 95 0.20 -12.62 0.59
N ASP A 96 1.03 -11.98 -0.23
CA ASP A 96 2.48 -12.01 -0.11
C ASP A 96 2.93 -10.67 0.44
N THR A 97 3.42 -10.65 1.68
CA THR A 97 3.57 -9.41 2.43
C THR A 97 4.95 -9.24 3.00
N ILE A 98 5.32 -7.97 3.24
CA ILE A 98 6.47 -7.61 4.05
C ILE A 98 5.97 -7.42 5.48
N GLY A 99 6.48 -8.24 6.40
CA GLY A 99 5.97 -8.26 7.75
C GLY A 99 4.52 -8.74 7.77
N ALA A 100 3.67 -8.06 8.50
CA ALA A 100 2.27 -8.43 8.67
C ALA A 100 1.32 -7.54 7.84
N VAL A 101 1.85 -6.72 6.95
CA VAL A 101 1.06 -5.78 6.14
C VAL A 101 0.53 -6.44 4.88
N THR A 102 -0.77 -6.32 4.65
CA THR A 102 -1.41 -6.74 3.41
C THR A 102 -2.17 -5.56 2.79
N VAL A 103 -2.30 -5.56 1.48
CA VAL A 103 -3.04 -4.55 0.74
C VAL A 103 -4.13 -5.24 -0.06
N LYS A 104 -5.37 -4.79 0.12
CA LYS A 104 -6.52 -5.42 -0.50
C LYS A 104 -7.29 -4.41 -1.33
N ARG A 105 -7.60 -4.77 -2.57
CA ARG A 105 -8.38 -3.91 -3.46
C ARG A 105 -9.80 -3.71 -2.93
N ILE A 106 -10.25 -2.46 -3.01
CA ILE A 106 -11.65 -2.13 -2.71
C ILE A 106 -12.52 -2.36 -3.95
#